data_9bf9eb984d5e79db9d7ff6990d23a5a4
#
_entry.id   9bf9eb984d5e79db9d7ff6990d23a5a4
#
_cell.length_a   1.000
_cell.length_b   1.000
_cell.length_c   1.000
_cell.angle_alpha   90.00
_cell.angle_beta   90.00
_cell.angle_gamma   90.00
#
_symmetry.space_group_name_H-M   'P 1'
#
loop_
_entity.id
_entity.type
_entity.pdbx_description
1 polymer ?
#
loop_
_entity_poly.entity_id
_entity_poly.type
_entity_poly.pdbx_seq_one_letter_code
_entity_poly.pdbx_strand_id
1 'polypeptide(L)'
;VVYYTFDGSEIVVDDQDVAINNTKPVIPSKYSFGAGIGNSKKWLIGTEITFTENSKLINRIEDINGATFENSTKISVGGFYIPKYDSFSSYLSRVVYRAGFRYENTGLILNNESINDYGMNFGLGLPVSSSSINLGFEFGKKGTTSNGLIEENYFNLSVGLSLGDYSWFKKRKID
;
A
#
# COMPACT_ATOMS: atom_id res chain seq x y z
N VAL A 1 22.89 -25.64 -13.52
CA VAL A 1 24.18 -25.09 -13.08
C VAL A 1 25.27 -25.79 -13.91
N VAL A 2 26.12 -25.02 -14.59
CA VAL A 2 27.22 -25.54 -15.42
C VAL A 2 28.50 -25.41 -14.62
N TYR A 3 29.23 -26.51 -14.51
CA TYR A 3 30.58 -26.53 -13.96
C TYR A 3 31.60 -26.84 -15.07
N TYR A 4 32.75 -26.21 -15.02
CA TYR A 4 33.85 -26.49 -15.93
C TYR A 4 34.84 -27.47 -15.27
N THR A 5 35.22 -28.50 -15.99
CA THR A 5 36.26 -29.40 -15.56
C THR A 5 37.65 -28.78 -15.78
N PHE A 6 38.69 -29.35 -15.19
CA PHE A 6 40.07 -28.84 -15.30
C PHE A 6 40.63 -28.85 -16.75
N ASP A 7 40.01 -29.61 -17.64
CA ASP A 7 40.34 -29.66 -19.08
C ASP A 7 39.49 -28.70 -19.93
N GLY A 8 38.62 -27.91 -19.30
CA GLY A 8 37.72 -26.94 -19.97
C GLY A 8 36.46 -27.53 -20.53
N SER A 9 36.14 -28.79 -20.29
CA SER A 9 34.86 -29.41 -20.72
C SER A 9 33.73 -28.93 -19.83
N GLU A 10 32.60 -28.59 -20.45
CA GLU A 10 31.36 -28.27 -19.73
C GLU A 10 30.68 -29.55 -19.26
N ILE A 11 30.41 -29.65 -17.96
CA ILE A 11 29.53 -30.69 -17.40
C ILE A 11 28.24 -29.99 -16.98
N VAL A 12 27.15 -30.32 -17.64
CA VAL A 12 25.80 -29.97 -17.18
C VAL A 12 25.46 -30.90 -16.03
N VAL A 13 25.49 -30.40 -14.79
CA VAL A 13 25.29 -31.22 -13.59
C VAL A 13 23.80 -31.32 -13.22
N ASP A 14 22.98 -30.44 -13.73
CA ASP A 14 21.53 -30.46 -13.45
C ASP A 14 20.80 -29.83 -14.62
N ASP A 15 20.32 -30.68 -15.53
CA ASP A 15 19.38 -30.29 -16.58
C ASP A 15 17.98 -30.73 -16.10
N GLN A 16 17.53 -30.14 -14.99
CA GLN A 16 16.13 -30.20 -14.65
C GLN A 16 15.39 -29.35 -15.70
N ASP A 17 14.89 -30.02 -16.72
CA ASP A 17 13.77 -29.51 -17.53
C ASP A 17 12.62 -29.24 -16.56
N VAL A 18 12.59 -28.03 -15.98
CA VAL A 18 11.39 -27.53 -15.31
C VAL A 18 10.35 -27.37 -16.41
N ALA A 19 9.62 -28.45 -16.68
CA ALA A 19 8.45 -28.43 -17.53
C ALA A 19 7.46 -27.46 -16.88
N ILE A 20 7.62 -26.18 -17.20
CA ILE A 20 6.65 -25.15 -16.84
C ILE A 20 5.43 -25.44 -17.70
N ASN A 21 4.52 -26.26 -17.15
CA ASN A 21 3.19 -26.38 -17.73
C ASN A 21 2.67 -24.99 -18.00
N ASN A 22 2.11 -24.77 -19.20
CA ASN A 22 1.48 -23.52 -19.63
C ASN A 22 0.34 -23.13 -18.66
N THR A 23 0.69 -22.68 -17.47
CA THR A 23 -0.25 -22.15 -16.48
C THR A 23 -0.57 -20.72 -16.86
N LYS A 24 -1.81 -20.49 -17.29
CA LYS A 24 -2.29 -19.12 -17.54
C LYS A 24 -2.27 -18.37 -16.21
N PRO A 25 -1.65 -17.16 -16.14
CA PRO A 25 -1.70 -16.33 -14.93
C PRO A 25 -3.17 -15.96 -14.68
N VAL A 26 -3.65 -16.26 -13.48
CA VAL A 26 -4.96 -15.80 -13.02
C VAL A 26 -4.75 -14.50 -12.26
N ILE A 27 -5.38 -13.43 -12.73
CA ILE A 27 -5.42 -12.15 -12.01
C ILE A 27 -6.71 -12.18 -11.18
N PRO A 28 -6.62 -12.09 -9.84
CA PRO A 28 -7.80 -12.14 -8.99
C PRO A 28 -8.68 -10.89 -9.21
N SER A 29 -9.99 -11.09 -9.15
CA SER A 29 -10.96 -10.00 -9.20
C SER A 29 -10.88 -9.20 -7.90
N LYS A 30 -11.01 -7.87 -8.01
CA LYS A 30 -10.98 -6.94 -6.88
C LYS A 30 -12.22 -6.05 -6.92
N TYR A 31 -12.92 -5.96 -5.80
CA TYR A 31 -14.11 -5.12 -5.62
C TYR A 31 -13.86 -4.16 -4.47
N SER A 32 -14.07 -2.86 -4.70
CA SER A 32 -13.94 -1.83 -3.66
C SER A 32 -15.22 -1.02 -3.55
N PHE A 33 -15.65 -0.81 -2.32
CA PHE A 33 -16.80 0.02 -1.97
C PHE A 33 -16.35 1.03 -0.94
N GLY A 34 -16.62 2.30 -1.20
CA GLY A 34 -16.24 3.37 -0.28
C GLY A 34 -17.35 4.40 -0.15
N ALA A 35 -17.43 5.00 1.03
CA ALA A 35 -18.32 6.10 1.32
C ALA A 35 -17.62 7.10 2.24
N GLY A 36 -18.01 8.38 2.13
CA GLY A 36 -17.47 9.41 2.99
C GLY A 36 -18.46 10.55 3.14
N ILE A 37 -18.34 11.26 4.26
CA ILE A 37 -19.14 12.43 4.57
C ILE A 37 -18.25 13.52 5.12
N GLY A 38 -18.53 14.76 4.82
CA GLY A 38 -17.76 15.87 5.35
C GLY A 38 -18.01 17.20 4.67
N ASN A 39 -17.20 18.17 5.07
CA ASN A 39 -17.11 19.49 4.47
C ASN A 39 -15.65 19.70 4.03
N SER A 40 -15.42 19.89 2.73
CA SER A 40 -14.07 19.96 2.13
C SER A 40 -13.16 21.04 2.73
N LYS A 41 -13.74 22.08 3.34
CA LYS A 41 -12.99 23.17 4.01
C LYS A 41 -12.79 22.97 5.50
N LYS A 42 -13.35 21.91 6.10
CA LYS A 42 -13.32 21.75 7.54
C LYS A 42 -12.95 20.32 7.97
N TRP A 43 -13.64 19.32 7.49
CA TRP A 43 -13.42 17.94 7.88
C TRP A 43 -14.03 16.96 6.87
N LEU A 44 -13.47 15.78 6.80
CA LEU A 44 -14.04 14.65 6.08
C LEU A 44 -13.69 13.38 6.82
N ILE A 45 -14.63 12.45 6.88
CA ILE A 45 -14.43 11.08 7.32
C ILE A 45 -14.91 10.16 6.22
N GLY A 46 -14.13 9.15 5.91
CA GLY A 46 -14.46 8.15 4.89
C GLY A 46 -14.04 6.76 5.33
N THR A 47 -14.68 5.77 4.72
CA THR A 47 -14.35 4.35 4.88
C THR A 47 -14.36 3.68 3.52
N GLU A 48 -13.51 2.67 3.37
CA GLU A 48 -13.44 1.81 2.19
C GLU A 48 -13.29 0.36 2.61
N ILE A 49 -14.02 -0.53 1.96
CA ILE A 49 -13.88 -1.97 2.08
C ILE A 49 -13.50 -2.51 0.70
N THR A 50 -12.44 -3.30 0.65
CA THR A 50 -11.96 -3.95 -0.57
C THR A 50 -11.94 -5.46 -0.37
N PHE A 51 -12.50 -6.20 -1.32
CA PHE A 51 -12.46 -7.65 -1.40
C PHE A 51 -11.63 -8.08 -2.60
N THR A 52 -10.74 -9.05 -2.42
CA THR A 52 -9.92 -9.60 -3.49
C THR A 52 -10.02 -11.13 -3.48
N GLU A 53 -10.35 -11.75 -4.62
CA GLU A 53 -10.52 -13.19 -4.77
C GLU A 53 -9.17 -13.91 -4.92
N ASN A 54 -8.32 -13.85 -3.88
CA ASN A 54 -6.98 -14.45 -3.89
C ASN A 54 -7.01 -15.99 -3.85
N SER A 55 -8.11 -16.60 -3.44
CA SER A 55 -8.27 -18.06 -3.40
C SER A 55 -8.07 -18.76 -4.75
N LYS A 56 -8.17 -18.01 -5.86
CA LYS A 56 -7.91 -18.49 -7.22
C LYS A 56 -6.44 -18.41 -7.63
N LEU A 57 -5.56 -17.81 -6.79
CA LEU A 57 -4.14 -17.77 -7.04
C LEU A 57 -3.55 -19.17 -6.85
N ILE A 58 -2.81 -19.62 -7.85
CA ILE A 58 -2.04 -20.86 -7.79
C ILE A 58 -0.60 -20.48 -7.47
N ASN A 59 -0.06 -21.08 -6.43
CA ASN A 59 1.37 -20.96 -6.14
C ASN A 59 2.14 -21.65 -7.30
N ARG A 60 2.87 -20.86 -8.08
CA ARG A 60 3.64 -21.36 -9.23
C ARG A 60 4.99 -21.95 -8.83
N ILE A 61 5.45 -21.60 -7.65
CA ILE A 61 6.75 -22.02 -7.11
C ILE A 61 6.40 -23.03 -6.02
N GLU A 62 6.49 -24.32 -6.34
CA GLU A 62 6.26 -25.42 -5.40
C GLU A 62 7.25 -25.41 -4.21
N ASP A 63 8.25 -24.52 -4.23
CA ASP A 63 9.28 -24.40 -3.22
C ASP A 63 8.79 -23.77 -1.90
N ILE A 64 7.62 -23.12 -1.86
CA ILE A 64 7.06 -22.59 -0.63
C ILE A 64 6.09 -23.63 -0.05
N ASN A 65 6.64 -24.63 0.61
CA ASN A 65 5.85 -25.60 1.35
C ASN A 65 5.01 -24.93 2.43
N GLY A 66 3.68 -25.17 2.43
CA GLY A 66 2.78 -24.66 3.45
C GLY A 66 2.16 -23.29 3.20
N ALA A 67 2.38 -22.69 2.02
CA ALA A 67 1.70 -21.46 1.62
C ALA A 67 0.41 -21.78 0.84
N THR A 68 -0.71 -21.25 1.31
CA THR A 68 -2.00 -21.29 0.62
C THR A 68 -2.62 -19.92 0.55
N PHE A 69 -3.61 -19.73 -0.32
CA PHE A 69 -4.27 -18.44 -0.51
C PHE A 69 -5.76 -18.52 -0.18
N GLU A 70 -6.23 -17.55 0.58
CA GLU A 70 -7.66 -17.30 0.82
C GLU A 70 -8.06 -15.93 0.25
N ASN A 71 -9.36 -15.63 0.27
CA ASN A 71 -9.82 -14.32 -0.17
C ASN A 71 -9.35 -13.24 0.81
N SER A 72 -8.85 -12.14 0.27
CA SER A 72 -8.38 -11.00 1.05
C SER A 72 -9.52 -10.01 1.30
N THR A 73 -9.53 -9.45 2.50
CA THR A 73 -10.41 -8.34 2.88
C THR A 73 -9.58 -7.22 3.51
N LYS A 74 -9.75 -6.02 2.95
CA LYS A 74 -9.11 -4.81 3.47
C LYS A 74 -10.18 -3.80 3.87
N ILE A 75 -10.07 -3.27 5.08
CA ILE A 75 -10.92 -2.20 5.61
C ILE A 75 -10.03 -1.00 5.93
N SER A 76 -10.42 0.17 5.42
CA SER A 76 -9.72 1.43 5.69
C SER A 76 -10.73 2.46 6.17
N VAL A 77 -10.36 3.17 7.23
CA VAL A 77 -11.12 4.31 7.77
C VAL A 77 -10.15 5.47 7.93
N GLY A 78 -10.54 6.65 7.50
CA GLY A 78 -9.67 7.81 7.65
C GLY A 78 -10.39 9.11 7.40
N GLY A 79 -9.68 10.19 7.66
CA GLY A 79 -10.24 11.51 7.46
C GLY A 79 -9.24 12.62 7.66
N PHE A 80 -9.74 13.83 7.52
CA PHE A 80 -8.97 15.03 7.81
C PHE A 80 -9.80 16.06 8.57
N TYR A 81 -9.08 16.94 9.23
CA TYR A 81 -9.64 18.09 9.95
C TYR A 81 -8.78 19.34 9.72
N ILE A 82 -9.44 20.47 9.45
CA ILE A 82 -8.84 21.80 9.31
C ILE A 82 -9.53 22.71 10.34
N PRO A 83 -8.85 23.18 11.38
CA PRO A 83 -9.48 24.01 12.41
C PRO A 83 -10.13 25.28 11.87
N LYS A 84 -9.39 26.04 11.05
CA LYS A 84 -9.89 27.25 10.41
C LYS A 84 -9.14 27.50 9.10
N TYR A 85 -9.77 27.13 7.99
CA TYR A 85 -9.20 27.19 6.64
C TYR A 85 -8.71 28.60 6.23
N ASP A 86 -9.45 29.65 6.62
CA ASP A 86 -9.24 31.06 6.26
C ASP A 86 -8.59 31.89 7.35
N SER A 87 -7.87 31.27 8.29
CA SER A 87 -7.21 31.98 9.39
C SER A 87 -6.04 32.83 8.89
N PHE A 88 -6.09 34.13 9.17
CA PHE A 88 -4.95 35.06 8.94
C PHE A 88 -4.03 35.17 10.14
N SER A 89 -4.52 34.89 11.35
CA SER A 89 -3.79 35.08 12.60
C SER A 89 -3.01 33.87 13.08
N SER A 90 -3.41 32.64 12.66
CA SER A 90 -2.79 31.38 13.12
C SER A 90 -2.49 30.47 11.96
N TYR A 91 -1.21 30.15 11.75
CA TYR A 91 -0.78 29.21 10.75
C TYR A 91 -1.28 27.78 11.04
N LEU A 92 -1.17 27.33 12.29
CA LEU A 92 -1.59 25.99 12.71
C LEU A 92 -3.09 25.72 12.48
N SER A 93 -3.90 26.78 12.48
CA SER A 93 -5.33 26.66 12.19
C SER A 93 -5.63 26.34 10.73
N ARG A 94 -4.70 26.57 9.81
CA ARG A 94 -4.82 26.24 8.38
C ARG A 94 -4.21 24.89 8.01
N VAL A 95 -3.47 24.30 8.93
CA VAL A 95 -2.87 22.98 8.73
C VAL A 95 -3.97 21.93 8.56
N VAL A 96 -3.79 21.05 7.60
CA VAL A 96 -4.67 19.91 7.40
C VAL A 96 -4.14 18.74 8.22
N TYR A 97 -4.85 18.37 9.26
CA TYR A 97 -4.56 17.22 10.12
C TYR A 97 -5.26 16.00 9.56
N ARG A 98 -4.52 14.91 9.33
CA ARG A 98 -5.06 13.66 8.77
C ARG A 98 -4.78 12.51 9.71
N ALA A 99 -5.72 11.59 9.82
CA ALA A 99 -5.55 10.34 10.53
C ALA A 99 -6.30 9.22 9.81
N GLY A 100 -5.79 8.01 9.91
CA GLY A 100 -6.44 6.85 9.33
C GLY A 100 -5.98 5.55 9.99
N PHE A 101 -6.79 4.53 9.78
CA PHE A 101 -6.53 3.17 10.22
C PHE A 101 -6.83 2.22 9.07
N ARG A 102 -5.99 1.20 8.92
CA ARG A 102 -6.12 0.13 7.94
C ARG A 102 -5.98 -1.22 8.63
N TYR A 103 -6.90 -2.10 8.30
CA TYR A 103 -6.82 -3.53 8.59
C TYR A 103 -6.92 -4.30 7.28
N GLU A 104 -6.06 -5.27 7.09
CA GLU A 104 -6.05 -6.13 5.92
C GLU A 104 -5.76 -7.58 6.32
N ASN A 105 -6.71 -8.49 6.04
CA ASN A 105 -6.38 -9.89 5.88
C ASN A 105 -5.76 -10.03 4.48
N THR A 106 -4.48 -10.33 4.41
CA THR A 106 -3.74 -10.35 3.13
C THR A 106 -4.17 -11.47 2.18
N GLY A 107 -4.92 -12.44 2.70
CA GLY A 107 -5.29 -13.65 1.96
C GLY A 107 -4.15 -14.66 1.83
N LEU A 108 -3.04 -14.46 2.51
CA LEU A 108 -1.93 -15.41 2.58
C LEU A 108 -2.03 -16.24 3.86
N ILE A 109 -2.03 -17.55 3.74
CA ILE A 109 -1.97 -18.50 4.86
C ILE A 109 -0.62 -19.19 4.82
N LEU A 110 0.15 -19.08 5.91
CA LEU A 110 1.43 -19.75 6.11
C LEU A 110 1.35 -20.62 7.37
N ASN A 111 1.79 -21.86 7.29
CA ASN A 111 1.76 -22.81 8.42
C ASN A 111 0.39 -22.86 9.12
N ASN A 112 -0.69 -22.78 8.33
CA ASN A 112 -2.08 -22.78 8.82
C ASN A 112 -2.50 -21.50 9.60
N GLU A 113 -1.73 -20.41 9.48
CA GLU A 113 -2.01 -19.11 10.09
C GLU A 113 -2.25 -18.04 9.02
N SER A 114 -3.34 -17.29 9.13
CA SER A 114 -3.65 -16.17 8.23
C SER A 114 -2.78 -14.95 8.56
N ILE A 115 -2.16 -14.38 7.55
CA ILE A 115 -1.30 -13.20 7.69
C ILE A 115 -2.14 -11.92 7.61
N ASN A 116 -2.17 -11.19 8.71
CA ASN A 116 -2.89 -9.91 8.82
C ASN A 116 -1.91 -8.74 8.82
N ASP A 117 -2.39 -7.58 8.36
CA ASP A 117 -1.67 -6.30 8.34
C ASP A 117 -2.53 -5.22 8.98
N TYR A 118 -1.97 -4.51 9.95
CA TYR A 118 -2.59 -3.37 10.62
C TYR A 118 -1.73 -2.14 10.41
N GLY A 119 -2.33 -1.04 10.03
CA GLY A 119 -1.63 0.23 9.85
C GLY A 119 -2.41 1.39 10.44
N MET A 120 -1.71 2.27 11.17
CA MET A 120 -2.19 3.58 11.58
C MET A 120 -1.37 4.64 10.87
N ASN A 121 -2.03 5.63 10.28
CA ASN A 121 -1.35 6.72 9.62
C ASN A 121 -1.82 8.07 10.15
N PHE A 122 -0.86 8.99 10.21
CA PHE A 122 -1.07 10.39 10.59
C PHE A 122 -0.43 11.27 9.51
N GLY A 123 -1.05 12.39 9.22
CA GLY A 123 -0.55 13.29 8.20
C GLY A 123 -0.77 14.75 8.54
N LEU A 124 0.17 15.58 8.07
CA LEU A 124 0.11 17.04 8.17
C LEU A 124 0.20 17.62 6.76
N GLY A 125 -0.78 18.43 6.38
CA GLY A 125 -0.73 19.24 5.17
C GLY A 125 -0.46 20.69 5.53
N LEU A 126 0.76 21.14 5.24
CA LEU A 126 1.27 22.48 5.58
C LEU A 126 1.06 23.41 4.38
N PRO A 127 0.12 24.37 4.42
CA PRO A 127 -0.09 25.30 3.31
C PRO A 127 1.06 26.30 3.21
N VAL A 128 1.66 26.41 2.01
CA VAL A 128 2.75 27.34 1.70
C VAL A 128 2.36 28.13 0.46
N SER A 129 1.80 29.32 0.62
CA SER A 129 1.24 30.11 -0.49
C SER A 129 0.19 29.33 -1.28
N SER A 130 0.38 29.14 -2.59
CA SER A 130 -0.47 28.31 -3.47
C SER A 130 -0.13 26.82 -3.44
N SER A 131 0.94 26.45 -2.77
CA SER A 131 1.48 25.08 -2.67
C SER A 131 1.22 24.47 -1.30
N SER A 132 1.49 23.18 -1.12
CA SER A 132 1.47 22.55 0.20
C SER A 132 2.57 21.51 0.34
N ILE A 133 3.14 21.44 1.55
CA ILE A 133 4.03 20.36 1.96
C ILE A 133 3.20 19.35 2.75
N ASN A 134 3.28 18.09 2.37
CA ASN A 134 2.57 17.00 3.04
C ASN A 134 3.58 16.12 3.74
N LEU A 135 3.39 15.91 5.03
CA LEU A 135 4.14 14.98 5.85
C LEU A 135 3.21 13.84 6.24
N GLY A 136 3.68 12.61 6.11
CA GLY A 136 2.92 11.43 6.51
C GLY A 136 3.79 10.49 7.34
N PHE A 137 3.18 9.92 8.36
CA PHE A 137 3.76 8.94 9.27
C PHE A 137 2.83 7.72 9.27
N GLU A 138 3.37 6.55 9.07
CA GLU A 138 2.64 5.30 9.17
C GLU A 138 3.35 4.35 10.12
N PHE A 139 2.60 3.76 11.02
CA PHE A 139 3.03 2.70 11.93
C PHE A 139 2.17 1.48 11.62
N GLY A 140 2.79 0.35 11.46
CA GLY A 140 2.04 -0.85 11.16
C GLY A 140 2.73 -2.11 11.67
N LYS A 141 1.93 -3.18 11.63
CA LYS A 141 2.31 -4.51 12.07
C LYS A 141 1.76 -5.52 11.09
N LYS A 142 2.61 -6.39 10.57
CA LYS A 142 2.26 -7.42 9.61
C LYS A 142 2.76 -8.78 10.08
N GLY A 143 1.90 -9.79 9.93
CA GLY A 143 2.25 -11.17 10.30
C GLY A 143 1.87 -11.53 11.72
N THR A 144 2.45 -12.63 12.20
CA THR A 144 2.24 -13.19 13.55
C THR A 144 3.48 -13.95 13.99
N THR A 145 3.67 -14.09 15.29
CA THR A 145 4.74 -14.92 15.87
C THR A 145 4.32 -16.37 16.11
N SER A 146 3.05 -16.73 15.80
CA SER A 146 2.54 -18.08 15.92
C SER A 146 3.23 -19.02 14.93
N ASN A 147 3.32 -20.30 15.29
CA ASN A 147 3.81 -21.39 14.41
C ASN A 147 5.17 -21.13 13.76
N GLY A 148 6.07 -20.39 14.45
CA GLY A 148 7.41 -20.10 13.98
C GLY A 148 7.48 -19.04 12.87
N LEU A 149 6.40 -18.29 12.67
CA LEU A 149 6.33 -17.18 11.73
C LEU A 149 6.95 -15.91 12.30
N ILE A 150 7.23 -14.96 11.43
CA ILE A 150 7.82 -13.67 11.79
C ILE A 150 6.74 -12.59 11.75
N GLU A 151 6.69 -11.81 12.82
CA GLU A 151 5.92 -10.59 12.91
C GLU A 151 6.81 -9.40 12.61
N GLU A 152 6.39 -8.56 11.70
CA GLU A 152 7.12 -7.36 11.27
C GLU A 152 6.39 -6.11 11.77
N ASN A 153 7.12 -5.25 12.50
CA ASN A 153 6.66 -3.91 12.84
C ASN A 153 7.36 -2.93 11.89
N TYR A 154 6.62 -2.06 11.25
CA TYR A 154 7.17 -1.10 10.31
C TYR A 154 6.79 0.34 10.64
N PHE A 155 7.68 1.25 10.26
CA PHE A 155 7.49 2.68 10.32
C PHE A 155 7.85 3.30 8.98
N ASN A 156 6.90 4.03 8.39
CA ASN A 156 7.10 4.74 7.13
C ASN A 156 6.98 6.25 7.36
N LEU A 157 7.90 6.99 6.77
CA LEU A 157 7.86 8.45 6.69
C LEU A 157 7.71 8.85 5.21
N SER A 158 6.75 9.70 4.92
CA SER A 158 6.53 10.24 3.59
C SER A 158 6.57 11.77 3.60
N VAL A 159 7.21 12.34 2.59
CA VAL A 159 7.23 13.78 2.36
C VAL A 159 6.79 14.02 0.92
N GLY A 160 5.76 14.85 0.75
CA GLY A 160 5.22 15.19 -0.55
C GLY A 160 5.12 16.71 -0.73
N LEU A 161 5.34 17.18 -1.95
CA LEU A 161 5.15 18.56 -2.35
C LEU A 161 4.04 18.65 -3.40
N SER A 162 3.00 19.43 -3.09
CA SER A 162 1.93 19.74 -4.03
C SER A 162 2.08 21.17 -4.51
N LEU A 163 2.41 21.34 -5.78
CA LEU A 163 2.59 22.64 -6.40
C LEU A 163 1.26 23.11 -7.01
N GLY A 164 0.76 24.24 -6.56
CA GLY A 164 -0.49 24.86 -7.03
C GLY A 164 -0.22 26.14 -7.81
N ASP A 165 0.47 26.07 -8.94
CA ASP A 165 0.60 27.22 -9.82
C ASP A 165 -0.38 27.12 -10.99
N TYR A 166 -1.43 27.94 -10.93
CA TYR A 166 -2.40 28.05 -12.01
C TYR A 166 -1.96 29.03 -13.11
N SER A 167 -0.81 29.69 -12.95
CA SER A 167 -0.36 30.77 -13.87
C SER A 167 0.25 30.21 -15.15
N TRP A 168 0.77 28.98 -15.13
CA TRP A 168 1.45 28.38 -16.29
C TRP A 168 0.51 28.04 -17.44
N PHE A 169 -0.81 27.96 -17.23
CA PHE A 169 -1.83 27.77 -18.27
C PHE A 169 -2.45 29.05 -18.81
N LYS A 170 -2.08 30.22 -18.31
CA LYS A 170 -2.60 31.46 -18.85
C LYS A 170 -1.92 31.78 -20.17
N LYS A 171 -2.63 31.60 -21.27
CA LYS A 171 -2.24 32.12 -22.58
C LYS A 171 -2.02 33.62 -22.46
N ARG A 172 -0.80 34.12 -22.73
CA ARG A 172 -0.55 35.56 -22.86
C ARG A 172 -1.38 36.04 -24.03
N LYS A 173 -2.28 36.99 -23.80
CA LYS A 173 -2.86 37.79 -24.89
C LYS A 173 -1.73 38.70 -25.39
N ILE A 174 -1.41 38.56 -26.66
CA ILE A 174 -0.56 39.49 -27.38
C ILE A 174 -1.56 40.48 -27.97
N ASP A 175 -1.58 41.73 -27.47
CA ASP A 175 -2.27 42.87 -28.05
C ASP A 175 -1.40 43.43 -29.18
#